data_4d731da3cc88d4a173b00dca6b7b7ec8
#
_entry.id   4d731da3cc88d4a173b00dca6b7b7ec8
#
_cell.length_a   1.000
_cell.length_b   1.000
_cell.length_c   1.000
_cell.angle_alpha   90.00
_cell.angle_beta   90.00
_cell.angle_gamma   90.00
#
_symmetry.space_group_name_H-M   'P 1'
#
loop_
_entity.id
_entity.type
_entity.pdbx_description
1 polymer ?
#
loop_
_entity_poly.entity_id
_entity_poly.type
_entity_poly.pdbx_seq_one_letter_code
_entity_poly.pdbx_strand_id
1 'polypeptide(L)'
;MINLIEDRILTRQNGELKRNIGLFQGNMGVCLALYLLAKKTGNVFANSQAEKILNNVQENLINLSNVHFDQGLAGIGWAINLLHEQNAIRGDIDDILYNIDAAVYKEVTKHDANIGLSVTDGVNGYLIYLLSRMK
;
A
#
# COMPACT_ATOMS: atom_id res chain seq x y z
N MET A 1 15.32 21.28 -2.11
CA MET A 1 14.86 20.25 -1.17
C MET A 1 14.00 19.16 -1.84
N ILE A 2 13.03 19.54 -2.67
CA ILE A 2 12.21 18.57 -3.41
C ILE A 2 13.09 17.68 -4.30
N ASN A 3 14.06 18.26 -5.02
CA ASN A 3 14.95 17.50 -5.89
C ASN A 3 15.78 16.45 -5.13
N LEU A 4 16.18 16.75 -3.88
CA LEU A 4 16.93 15.81 -3.06
C LEU A 4 16.06 14.61 -2.64
N ILE A 5 14.79 14.86 -2.32
CA ILE A 5 13.83 13.82 -1.98
C ILE A 5 13.55 12.94 -3.21
N GLU A 6 13.35 13.57 -4.38
CA GLU A 6 13.18 12.86 -5.65
C GLU A 6 14.37 11.94 -5.92
N ASP A 7 15.59 12.46 -5.85
CA ASP A 7 16.81 11.71 -6.10
C ASP A 7 16.93 10.52 -5.16
N ARG A 8 16.61 10.69 -3.88
CA ARG A 8 16.66 9.59 -2.90
C ARG A 8 15.66 8.50 -3.20
N ILE A 9 14.43 8.87 -3.55
CA ILE A 9 13.39 7.90 -3.87
C ILE A 9 13.74 7.14 -5.16
N LEU A 10 14.16 7.86 -6.20
CA LEU A 10 14.50 7.27 -7.49
C LEU A 10 15.75 6.41 -7.40
N THR A 11 16.78 6.83 -6.67
CA THR A 11 18.01 6.06 -6.44
C THR A 11 17.69 4.75 -5.72
N ARG A 12 16.80 4.81 -4.74
CA ARG A 12 16.36 3.63 -4.01
C ARG A 12 15.64 2.64 -4.90
N GLN A 13 14.97 3.12 -5.95
CA GLN A 13 14.27 2.30 -6.93
C GLN A 13 15.18 1.61 -7.92
N ASN A 14 16.32 2.18 -8.20
CA ASN A 14 17.31 1.57 -9.09
C ASN A 14 18.03 0.39 -8.44
N GLY A 15 17.82 0.17 -7.15
CA GLY A 15 18.27 -1.04 -6.46
C GLY A 15 17.34 -2.21 -6.72
N GLU A 16 17.61 -3.35 -6.10
CA GLU A 16 16.77 -4.53 -6.21
C GLU A 16 15.36 -4.24 -5.67
N LEU A 17 14.33 -4.75 -6.36
CA LEU A 17 12.97 -4.74 -5.87
C LEU A 17 12.95 -5.46 -4.52
N LYS A 18 12.51 -4.77 -3.49
CA LYS A 18 12.51 -5.30 -2.13
C LYS A 18 11.58 -6.50 -2.04
N ARG A 19 11.95 -7.48 -1.22
CA ARG A 19 11.10 -8.64 -0.93
C ARG A 19 9.86 -8.25 -0.15
N ASN A 20 9.96 -7.20 0.70
CA ASN A 20 8.81 -6.69 1.44
C ASN A 20 7.97 -5.81 0.52
N ILE A 21 6.75 -6.25 0.22
CA ILE A 21 5.83 -5.50 -0.63
C ILE A 21 4.89 -4.59 0.18
N GLY A 22 5.02 -4.57 1.51
CA GLY A 22 4.13 -3.83 2.39
C GLY A 22 4.25 -2.32 2.34
N LEU A 23 3.44 -1.66 3.16
CA LEU A 23 3.39 -0.20 3.21
C LEU A 23 4.61 0.39 3.93
N PHE A 24 4.95 -0.15 5.10
CA PHE A 24 6.06 0.38 5.90
C PHE A 24 7.37 -0.25 5.43
N GLN A 25 8.28 0.61 4.93
CA GLN A 25 9.60 0.21 4.43
C GLN A 25 9.58 -0.82 3.29
N GLY A 26 8.41 -1.01 2.66
CA GLY A 26 8.23 -1.95 1.57
C GLY A 26 7.91 -1.29 0.24
N ASN A 27 7.68 -2.12 -0.77
CA ASN A 27 7.44 -1.66 -2.13
C ASN A 27 6.18 -0.80 -2.26
N MET A 28 5.12 -1.11 -1.52
CA MET A 28 3.89 -0.32 -1.60
C MET A 28 4.10 1.10 -1.07
N GLY A 29 4.88 1.26 -0.01
CA GLY A 29 5.22 2.59 0.50
C GLY A 29 5.99 3.42 -0.50
N VAL A 30 6.96 2.81 -1.17
CA VAL A 30 7.74 3.48 -2.22
C VAL A 30 6.84 3.84 -3.42
N CYS A 31 5.98 2.92 -3.82
CA CYS A 31 5.00 3.16 -4.89
C CYS A 31 4.11 4.37 -4.59
N LEU A 32 3.56 4.42 -3.38
CA LEU A 32 2.73 5.54 -2.93
C LEU A 32 3.50 6.86 -2.98
N ALA A 33 4.73 6.88 -2.46
CA ALA A 33 5.57 8.07 -2.47
C ALA A 33 5.85 8.56 -3.89
N LEU A 34 6.15 7.63 -4.81
CA LEU A 34 6.43 7.97 -6.21
C LEU A 34 5.20 8.54 -6.93
N TYR A 35 4.02 7.96 -6.73
CA TYR A 35 2.79 8.49 -7.31
C TYR A 35 2.48 9.90 -6.80
N LEU A 36 2.59 10.13 -5.50
CA LEU A 36 2.35 11.44 -4.91
C LEU A 36 3.37 12.47 -5.40
N LEU A 37 4.63 12.07 -5.52
CA LEU A 37 5.69 12.90 -6.07
C LEU A 37 5.40 13.28 -7.52
N ALA A 38 5.04 12.29 -8.35
CA ALA A 38 4.71 12.49 -9.76
C ALA A 38 3.53 13.45 -9.91
N LYS A 39 2.51 13.31 -9.08
CA LYS A 39 1.33 14.17 -9.11
C LYS A 39 1.69 15.62 -8.74
N LYS A 40 2.56 15.81 -7.76
CA LYS A 40 2.93 17.13 -7.29
C LYS A 40 3.90 17.85 -8.23
N THR A 41 4.84 17.12 -8.83
CA THR A 41 5.92 17.71 -9.63
C THR A 41 5.76 17.54 -11.14
N GLY A 42 4.83 16.68 -11.59
CA GLY A 42 4.70 16.33 -12.99
C GLY A 42 5.82 15.43 -13.50
N ASN A 43 6.58 14.78 -12.63
CA ASN A 43 7.71 13.93 -13.00
C ASN A 43 7.20 12.62 -13.64
N VAL A 44 7.34 12.51 -14.96
CA VAL A 44 6.88 11.35 -15.74
C VAL A 44 7.66 10.09 -15.36
N PHE A 45 8.95 10.22 -15.08
CA PHE A 45 9.78 9.09 -14.69
C PHE A 45 9.33 8.50 -13.35
N ALA A 46 9.01 9.35 -12.37
CA ALA A 46 8.49 8.88 -11.08
C ALA A 46 7.18 8.12 -11.26
N ASN A 47 6.28 8.62 -12.11
CA ASN A 47 5.01 7.93 -12.39
C ASN A 47 5.25 6.56 -13.04
N SER A 48 6.15 6.48 -13.99
CA SER A 48 6.51 5.22 -14.66
C SER A 48 7.10 4.19 -13.67
N GLN A 49 7.97 4.64 -12.77
CA GLN A 49 8.53 3.76 -11.74
C GLN A 49 7.46 3.29 -10.76
N ALA A 50 6.53 4.17 -10.38
CA ALA A 50 5.43 3.82 -9.50
C ALA A 50 4.54 2.73 -10.11
N GLU A 51 4.21 2.83 -11.39
CA GLU A 51 3.42 1.82 -12.10
C GLU A 51 4.13 0.47 -12.12
N LYS A 52 5.43 0.47 -12.36
CA LYS A 52 6.24 -0.76 -12.37
C LYS A 52 6.23 -1.45 -11.01
N ILE A 53 6.36 -0.67 -9.94
CA ILE A 53 6.34 -1.21 -8.58
C ILE A 53 4.94 -1.72 -8.23
N LEU A 54 3.90 -0.99 -8.60
CA LEU A 54 2.52 -1.42 -8.37
C LEU A 54 2.24 -2.77 -9.02
N ASN A 55 2.70 -2.96 -10.26
CA ASN A 55 2.57 -4.25 -10.94
C ASN A 55 3.29 -5.36 -10.17
N ASN A 56 4.49 -5.08 -9.66
CA ASN A 56 5.22 -6.03 -8.82
C ASN A 56 4.44 -6.38 -7.54
N VAL A 57 3.88 -5.39 -6.88
CA VAL A 57 3.05 -5.62 -5.68
C VAL A 57 1.84 -6.49 -6.02
N GLN A 58 1.14 -6.19 -7.11
CA GLN A 58 -0.03 -6.96 -7.53
C GLN A 58 0.31 -8.43 -7.84
N GLU A 59 1.42 -8.67 -8.50
CA GLU A 59 1.87 -10.02 -8.81
C GLU A 59 2.19 -10.84 -7.55
N ASN A 60 2.64 -10.18 -6.49
CA ASN A 60 3.04 -10.84 -5.24
C ASN A 60 1.93 -10.89 -4.19
N LEU A 61 0.81 -10.20 -4.40
CA LEU A 61 -0.30 -10.20 -3.44
C LEU A 61 -0.88 -11.59 -3.20
N ILE A 62 -0.95 -12.41 -4.22
CA ILE A 62 -1.53 -13.76 -4.13
C ILE A 62 -0.78 -14.65 -3.14
N ASN A 63 0.51 -14.38 -2.95
CA ASN A 63 1.36 -15.16 -2.04
C ASN A 63 1.46 -14.54 -0.64
N LEU A 64 0.81 -13.40 -0.40
CA LEU A 64 0.91 -12.69 0.86
C LEU A 64 -0.17 -13.14 1.82
N SER A 65 0.22 -13.75 2.93
CA SER A 65 -0.68 -14.16 4.01
C SER A 65 -0.76 -13.16 5.16
N ASN A 66 0.23 -12.28 5.29
CA ASN A 66 0.27 -11.26 6.33
C ASN A 66 -0.82 -10.20 6.07
N VAL A 67 -1.70 -10.00 7.06
CA VAL A 67 -2.83 -9.06 6.96
C VAL A 67 -2.54 -7.73 7.65
N HIS A 68 -1.44 -7.62 8.38
CA HIS A 68 -1.09 -6.44 9.17
C HIS A 68 -1.01 -5.16 8.34
N PHE A 69 -1.14 -4.01 9.03
CA PHE A 69 -1.09 -2.71 8.36
C PHE A 69 0.33 -2.33 7.92
N ASP A 70 1.33 -2.67 8.71
CA ASP A 70 2.72 -2.29 8.41
C ASP A 70 3.30 -3.04 7.20
N GLN A 71 3.17 -4.35 7.16
CA GLN A 71 3.82 -5.18 6.14
C GLN A 71 2.84 -6.08 5.37
N GLY A 72 1.55 -5.92 5.57
CA GLY A 72 0.56 -6.83 5.04
C GLY A 72 -0.54 -6.20 4.22
N LEU A 73 -1.60 -6.96 4.04
CA LEU A 73 -2.72 -6.62 3.15
C LEU A 73 -3.46 -5.35 3.55
N ALA A 74 -3.61 -5.09 4.86
CA ALA A 74 -4.35 -3.91 5.32
C ALA A 74 -3.67 -2.62 4.88
N GLY A 75 -2.35 -2.53 5.02
CA GLY A 75 -1.61 -1.35 4.59
C GLY A 75 -1.56 -1.19 3.08
N ILE A 76 -1.36 -2.30 2.37
CA ILE A 76 -1.36 -2.28 0.90
C ILE A 76 -2.74 -1.83 0.38
N GLY A 77 -3.82 -2.37 0.92
CA GLY A 77 -5.17 -2.00 0.53
C GLY A 77 -5.48 -0.53 0.84
N TRP A 78 -5.04 -0.04 1.99
CA TRP A 78 -5.18 1.37 2.35
C TRP A 78 -4.49 2.28 1.32
N ALA A 79 -3.27 1.93 0.93
CA ALA A 79 -2.51 2.71 -0.05
C ALA A 79 -3.17 2.66 -1.44
N ILE A 80 -3.65 1.49 -1.87
CA ILE A 80 -4.38 1.35 -3.14
C ILE A 80 -5.64 2.20 -3.14
N ASN A 81 -6.39 2.19 -2.04
CA ASN A 81 -7.60 3.00 -1.91
C ASN A 81 -7.28 4.51 -2.00
N LEU A 82 -6.21 4.95 -1.33
CA LEU A 82 -5.76 6.33 -1.41
C LEU A 82 -5.38 6.71 -2.85
N LEU A 83 -4.63 5.87 -3.54
CA LEU A 83 -4.23 6.11 -4.92
C LEU A 83 -5.45 6.15 -5.87
N HIS A 84 -6.46 5.33 -5.61
CA HIS A 84 -7.70 5.39 -6.36
C HIS A 84 -8.43 6.71 -6.14
N GLU A 85 -8.51 7.19 -4.89
CA GLU A 85 -9.09 8.50 -4.57
C GLU A 85 -8.35 9.65 -5.25
N GLN A 86 -7.04 9.50 -5.45
CA GLN A 86 -6.20 10.49 -6.12
C GLN A 86 -6.19 10.33 -7.65
N ASN A 87 -7.01 9.43 -8.19
CA ASN A 87 -7.11 9.13 -9.62
C ASN A 87 -5.83 8.55 -10.24
N ALA A 88 -4.94 8.01 -9.43
CA ALA A 88 -3.72 7.34 -9.91
C ALA A 88 -4.00 5.89 -10.33
N ILE A 89 -5.01 5.26 -9.78
CA ILE A 89 -5.45 3.91 -10.11
C ILE A 89 -6.89 4.00 -10.62
N ARG A 90 -7.16 3.31 -11.73
CA ARG A 90 -8.49 3.27 -12.36
C ARG A 90 -9.14 1.92 -12.14
N GLY A 91 -10.46 1.89 -12.24
CA GLY A 91 -11.26 0.69 -12.12
C GLY A 91 -12.21 0.74 -10.92
N ASP A 92 -12.97 -0.32 -10.75
CA ASP A 92 -13.87 -0.44 -9.61
C ASP A 92 -13.08 -0.83 -8.37
N ILE A 93 -13.02 0.09 -7.41
CA ILE A 93 -12.23 -0.12 -6.19
C ILE A 93 -12.74 -1.30 -5.36
N ASP A 94 -14.04 -1.56 -5.39
CA ASP A 94 -14.60 -2.69 -4.65
C ASP A 94 -14.14 -4.02 -5.23
N ASP A 95 -14.05 -4.12 -6.55
CA ASP A 95 -13.49 -5.30 -7.20
C ASP A 95 -12.00 -5.46 -6.92
N ILE A 96 -11.24 -4.36 -7.00
CA ILE A 96 -9.79 -4.38 -6.78
C ILE A 96 -9.47 -4.84 -5.37
N LEU A 97 -10.21 -4.38 -4.37
CA LEU A 97 -9.92 -4.64 -2.95
C LEU A 97 -10.75 -5.78 -2.36
N TYR A 98 -11.52 -6.49 -3.15
CA TYR A 98 -12.44 -7.53 -2.65
C TYR A 98 -11.74 -8.55 -1.74
N ASN A 99 -10.63 -9.10 -2.19
CA ASN A 99 -9.91 -10.12 -1.42
C ASN A 99 -9.25 -9.55 -0.16
N ILE A 100 -8.79 -8.32 -0.23
CA ILE A 100 -8.20 -7.63 0.93
C ILE A 100 -9.28 -7.31 1.96
N ASP A 101 -10.44 -6.81 1.52
CA ASP A 101 -11.59 -6.56 2.40
C ASP A 101 -11.97 -7.83 3.16
N ALA A 102 -12.07 -8.95 2.45
CA ALA A 102 -12.43 -10.24 3.03
C ALA A 102 -11.40 -10.71 4.05
N ALA A 103 -10.11 -10.57 3.74
CA ALA A 103 -9.02 -10.99 4.63
C ALA A 103 -8.98 -10.16 5.92
N VAL A 104 -9.12 -8.85 5.81
CA VAL A 104 -9.12 -7.94 6.97
C VAL A 104 -10.35 -8.18 7.83
N TYR A 105 -11.52 -8.32 7.21
CA TYR A 105 -12.76 -8.60 7.94
C TYR A 105 -12.64 -9.91 8.74
N LYS A 106 -12.11 -10.94 8.13
CA LYS A 106 -11.88 -12.22 8.80
C LYS A 106 -10.98 -12.07 10.01
N GLU A 107 -9.92 -11.28 9.89
CA GLU A 107 -8.97 -11.06 10.97
C GLU A 107 -9.61 -10.32 12.15
N VAL A 108 -10.38 -9.28 11.87
CA VAL A 108 -11.06 -8.49 12.91
C VAL A 108 -12.12 -9.31 13.64
N THR A 109 -12.79 -10.24 12.95
CA THR A 109 -13.89 -11.04 13.53
C THR A 109 -13.43 -12.31 14.25
N LYS A 110 -12.13 -12.60 14.29
CA LYS A 110 -11.60 -13.79 14.99
C LYS A 110 -11.80 -13.78 16.50
N HIS A 111 -12.13 -12.64 17.11
CA HIS A 111 -12.27 -12.52 18.57
C HIS A 111 -11.03 -12.97 19.36
N ASP A 112 -9.86 -12.70 18.81
CA ASP A 112 -8.60 -13.07 19.44
C ASP A 112 -8.27 -12.07 20.56
N ALA A 113 -8.30 -12.54 21.81
CA ALA A 113 -7.97 -11.72 22.98
C ALA A 113 -6.51 -11.26 23.01
N ASN A 114 -5.64 -11.89 22.22
CA ASN A 114 -4.24 -11.53 22.14
C ASN A 114 -3.93 -10.49 21.07
N ILE A 115 -4.91 -10.06 20.28
CA ILE A 115 -4.69 -9.03 19.28
C ILE A 115 -4.37 -7.70 19.96
N GLY A 116 -3.24 -7.10 19.60
CA GLY A 116 -2.83 -5.81 20.16
C GLY A 116 -3.65 -4.64 19.62
N LEU A 117 -3.47 -3.48 20.23
CA LEU A 117 -4.13 -2.23 19.80
C LEU A 117 -3.27 -1.42 18.84
N SER A 118 -2.06 -1.87 18.52
CA SER A 118 -1.10 -1.17 17.67
C SER A 118 -1.66 -0.92 16.26
N VAL A 119 -1.20 0.15 15.62
CA VAL A 119 -1.48 0.42 14.21
C VAL A 119 -0.71 -0.55 13.30
N THR A 120 0.51 -0.90 13.66
CA THR A 120 1.40 -1.69 12.81
C THR A 120 0.91 -3.13 12.63
N ASP A 121 0.65 -3.83 13.72
CA ASP A 121 0.30 -5.25 13.72
C ASP A 121 -0.95 -5.57 14.55
N GLY A 122 -1.69 -4.56 14.98
CA GLY A 122 -2.86 -4.72 15.82
C GLY A 122 -4.16 -4.25 15.18
N VAL A 123 -5.21 -4.21 15.99
CA VAL A 123 -6.58 -3.91 15.55
C VAL A 123 -6.72 -2.50 14.99
N ASN A 124 -5.97 -1.53 15.52
CA ASN A 124 -6.08 -0.15 15.02
C ASN A 124 -5.64 -0.03 13.56
N GLY A 125 -4.67 -0.83 13.12
CA GLY A 125 -4.30 -0.88 11.70
C GLY A 125 -5.44 -1.39 10.82
N TYR A 126 -6.11 -2.43 11.24
CA TYR A 126 -7.26 -2.97 10.53
C TYR A 126 -8.41 -1.96 10.47
N LEU A 127 -8.66 -1.26 11.57
CA LEU A 127 -9.70 -0.23 11.63
C LEU A 127 -9.40 0.94 10.70
N ILE A 128 -8.15 1.38 10.62
CA ILE A 128 -7.74 2.43 9.67
C ILE A 128 -8.09 2.01 8.25
N TYR A 129 -7.76 0.78 7.87
CA TYR A 129 -8.09 0.26 6.55
C TYR A 129 -9.61 0.24 6.32
N LEU A 130 -10.36 -0.36 7.24
CA LEU A 130 -11.82 -0.49 7.11
C LEU A 130 -12.50 0.88 7.04
N LEU A 131 -12.05 1.86 7.85
CA LEU A 131 -12.58 3.22 7.80
C LEU A 131 -12.32 3.88 6.45
N SER A 132 -11.18 3.61 5.84
CA SER A 132 -10.88 4.14 4.49
C SER A 132 -11.84 3.60 3.43
N ARG A 133 -12.36 2.38 3.62
CA ARG A 133 -13.29 1.75 2.69
C ARG A 133 -14.73 2.27 2.83
N MET A 134 -15.05 2.90 3.94
CA MET A 134 -16.43 3.34 4.25
C MET A 134 -16.79 4.71 3.67
N LYS A 135 -15.88 5.37 3.02
CA LYS A 135 -16.16 6.69 2.42
C LYS A 135 -16.95 6.59 1.14
#